data_2113ec6bde75523e48b64fbd8475c2fe
#
_entry.id   2113ec6bde75523e48b64fbd8475c2fe
#
_cell.length_a   1.000
_cell.length_b   1.000
_cell.length_c   1.000
_cell.angle_alpha   90.00
_cell.angle_beta   90.00
_cell.angle_gamma   90.00
#
_symmetry.space_group_name_H-M   'P 1'
#
loop_
_entity.id
_entity.type
_entity.pdbx_description
1 polymer ?
#
loop_
_entity_poly.entity_id
_entity_poly.type
_entity_poly.pdbx_seq_one_letter_code
_entity_poly.pdbx_strand_id
1 'polypeptide(L)'
;FFKYGLRLNKNLLLDYNSAAIALRTGQMGGQAQIEYYRWYYFPLLNSASNSNIVKNINPIKADFISSIDPVMSDSDVQKIPLLKTSDYTKISAAPVFISLSMLRQTPDKRMFSQKGQNVAYLLKGTFESLYANRITTAMMESEEIGFKDVSEPTSMIVVADGDIIRNQFHIPKGYPLPLGFDQYTQVTYGNKDFIEN
;
A
#
# COMPACT_ATOMS: atom_id res chain seq x y z
N PHE A 1 -12.04 -6.86 7.17
CA PHE A 1 -12.42 -5.53 6.63
C PHE A 1 -13.77 -5.54 5.92
N PHE A 2 -14.21 -6.69 5.36
CA PHE A 2 -15.50 -6.78 4.64
C PHE A 2 -16.68 -6.32 5.50
N LYS A 3 -16.73 -6.70 6.79
CA LYS A 3 -17.74 -6.25 7.75
C LYS A 3 -17.82 -4.71 7.83
N TYR A 4 -16.70 -4.02 7.69
CA TYR A 4 -16.62 -2.55 7.75
C TYR A 4 -16.71 -1.87 6.38
N GLY A 5 -17.09 -2.65 5.35
CA GLY A 5 -17.36 -2.14 4.02
C GLY A 5 -16.12 -1.93 3.13
N LEU A 6 -15.02 -2.68 3.37
CA LEU A 6 -13.87 -2.73 2.48
C LEU A 6 -13.56 -4.16 2.06
N ARG A 7 -13.22 -4.33 0.78
CA ARG A 7 -12.72 -5.59 0.22
C ARG A 7 -11.31 -5.39 -0.31
N LEU A 8 -10.35 -6.13 0.23
CA LEU A 8 -9.02 -6.27 -0.37
C LEU A 8 -9.12 -7.28 -1.50
N ASN A 9 -8.71 -6.87 -2.70
CA ASN A 9 -8.79 -7.71 -3.88
C ASN A 9 -7.56 -8.62 -3.99
N LYS A 10 -7.77 -9.82 -4.53
CA LYS A 10 -6.68 -10.77 -4.83
C LYS A 10 -6.09 -10.43 -6.20
N ASN A 11 -5.37 -9.33 -6.27
CA ASN A 11 -4.73 -8.85 -7.49
C ASN A 11 -3.40 -8.15 -7.16
N LEU A 12 -2.62 -7.85 -8.21
CA LEU A 12 -1.49 -6.95 -8.16
C LEU A 12 -1.72 -5.79 -9.11
N LEU A 13 -1.35 -4.61 -8.68
CA LEU A 13 -1.40 -3.40 -9.48
C LEU A 13 -0.04 -3.14 -10.12
N LEU A 14 -0.06 -2.96 -11.44
CA LEU A 14 1.08 -2.45 -12.19
C LEU A 14 0.74 -1.02 -12.58
N ASP A 15 1.66 -0.09 -12.39
CA ASP A 15 1.44 1.31 -12.75
C ASP A 15 2.54 1.81 -13.68
N TYR A 16 2.13 2.56 -14.71
CA TYR A 16 3.10 3.18 -15.60
C TYR A 16 3.93 4.25 -14.88
N ASN A 17 3.36 4.90 -13.86
CA ASN A 17 4.06 5.77 -12.94
C ASN A 17 4.60 4.95 -11.75
N SER A 18 5.79 4.45 -11.86
CA SER A 18 6.39 3.51 -10.90
C SER A 18 7.84 3.85 -10.59
N ALA A 19 8.30 3.41 -9.44
CA ALA A 19 9.68 3.52 -9.02
C ALA A 19 10.60 2.64 -9.89
N ALA A 20 11.87 3.01 -9.94
CA ALA A 20 12.89 2.20 -10.61
C ALA A 20 13.53 1.19 -9.65
N ILE A 21 14.04 0.11 -10.22
CA ILE A 21 14.95 -0.82 -9.55
C ILE A 21 16.34 -0.72 -10.17
N ALA A 22 17.37 -0.91 -9.36
CA ALA A 22 18.75 -0.96 -9.80
C ALA A 22 19.15 -2.41 -10.10
N LEU A 23 19.62 -2.68 -11.31
CA LEU A 23 20.08 -4.01 -11.72
C LEU A 23 21.54 -3.96 -12.14
N ARG A 24 22.29 -4.98 -11.74
CA ARG A 24 23.63 -5.19 -12.25
C ARG A 24 23.54 -5.84 -13.63
N THR A 25 23.94 -5.11 -14.68
CA THR A 25 23.88 -5.55 -16.07
C THR A 25 25.22 -6.04 -16.61
N GLY A 26 26.33 -5.76 -15.91
CA GLY A 26 27.66 -6.16 -16.35
C GLY A 26 28.76 -5.74 -15.39
N GLN A 27 30.00 -5.81 -15.92
CA GLN A 27 31.20 -5.26 -15.29
C GLN A 27 32.01 -4.49 -16.34
N MET A 28 32.50 -3.32 -15.97
CA MET A 28 33.42 -2.53 -16.78
C MET A 28 34.61 -2.10 -15.92
N GLY A 29 35.84 -2.49 -16.32
CA GLY A 29 37.03 -2.17 -15.55
C GLY A 29 37.09 -2.71 -14.12
N GLY A 30 36.42 -3.86 -13.85
CA GLY A 30 36.32 -4.45 -12.50
C GLY A 30 35.23 -3.88 -11.62
N GLN A 31 34.51 -2.81 -12.06
CA GLN A 31 33.41 -2.22 -11.36
C GLN A 31 32.05 -2.76 -11.87
N ALA A 32 31.08 -2.92 -10.97
CA ALA A 32 29.73 -3.33 -11.36
C ALA A 32 29.06 -2.22 -12.17
N GLN A 33 28.57 -2.56 -13.35
CA GLN A 33 27.70 -1.68 -14.13
C GLN A 33 26.27 -1.80 -13.60
N ILE A 34 25.71 -0.69 -13.12
CA ILE A 34 24.36 -0.62 -12.60
C ILE A 34 23.51 0.17 -13.57
N GLU A 35 22.37 -0.38 -13.94
CA GLU A 35 21.34 0.29 -14.74
C GLU A 35 20.04 0.34 -13.98
N TYR A 36 19.25 1.40 -14.24
CA TYR A 36 17.97 1.65 -13.56
C TYR A 36 16.84 1.36 -14.52
N TYR A 37 15.95 0.48 -14.09
CA TYR A 37 14.78 0.06 -14.87
C TYR A 37 13.53 0.40 -14.11
N ARG A 38 12.54 0.99 -14.79
CA ARG A 38 11.19 1.20 -14.22
C ARG A 38 10.57 -0.15 -13.89
N TRP A 39 10.14 -0.31 -12.63
CA TRP A 39 9.53 -1.55 -12.16
C TRP A 39 8.04 -1.34 -11.91
N TYR A 40 7.20 -1.73 -12.84
CA TYR A 40 5.77 -1.41 -12.85
C TYR A 40 5.00 -1.96 -11.64
N TYR A 41 5.53 -2.95 -10.93
CA TYR A 41 4.98 -3.47 -9.66
C TYR A 41 5.31 -2.61 -8.45
N PHE A 42 6.05 -1.53 -8.61
CA PHE A 42 6.34 -0.54 -7.56
C PHE A 42 5.67 0.79 -7.89
N PRO A 43 4.31 0.84 -7.84
CA PRO A 43 3.57 2.05 -8.16
C PRO A 43 3.94 3.21 -7.23
N LEU A 44 3.94 4.41 -7.79
CA LEU A 44 4.02 5.65 -7.04
C LEU A 44 2.60 6.14 -6.78
N LEU A 45 2.19 6.05 -5.53
CA LEU A 45 0.83 6.37 -5.11
C LEU A 45 0.66 7.88 -4.90
N ASN A 46 -0.50 8.37 -5.29
CA ASN A 46 -0.89 9.76 -5.14
C ASN A 46 -2.05 9.90 -4.15
N SER A 47 -2.23 11.09 -3.61
CA SER A 47 -3.41 11.41 -2.81
C SER A 47 -4.70 11.17 -3.60
N ALA A 48 -5.67 10.51 -2.97
CA ALA A 48 -7.01 10.26 -3.52
C ALA A 48 -8.07 11.24 -2.98
N SER A 49 -7.72 12.07 -1.99
CA SER A 49 -8.61 13.03 -1.37
C SER A 49 -7.85 14.24 -0.82
N ASN A 50 -8.60 15.24 -0.35
CA ASN A 50 -8.05 16.43 0.34
C ASN A 50 -7.90 16.22 1.87
N SER A 51 -7.83 14.97 2.32
CA SER A 51 -7.57 14.66 3.74
C SER A 51 -6.21 15.21 4.17
N ASN A 52 -6.13 15.78 5.37
CA ASN A 52 -4.88 16.30 5.93
C ASN A 52 -3.78 15.23 6.01
N ILE A 53 -4.16 13.95 6.15
CA ILE A 53 -3.24 12.81 6.21
C ILE A 53 -2.42 12.65 4.91
N VAL A 54 -2.99 13.04 3.76
CA VAL A 54 -2.37 12.83 2.44
C VAL A 54 -2.20 14.12 1.65
N LYS A 55 -2.47 15.26 2.27
CA LYS A 55 -2.35 16.56 1.62
C LYS A 55 -0.89 16.99 1.57
N ASN A 56 -0.43 17.40 0.39
CA ASN A 56 0.91 17.97 0.16
C ASN A 56 2.08 17.02 0.50
N ILE A 57 1.86 15.71 0.44
CA ILE A 57 2.94 14.72 0.56
C ILE A 57 3.49 14.34 -0.82
N ASN A 58 4.75 13.96 -0.86
CA ASN A 58 5.36 13.39 -2.06
C ASN A 58 4.70 12.04 -2.42
N PRO A 59 4.79 11.59 -3.69
CA PRO A 59 4.33 10.25 -4.05
C PRO A 59 4.92 9.17 -3.15
N ILE A 60 4.08 8.22 -2.74
CA ILE A 60 4.44 7.13 -1.84
C ILE A 60 4.80 5.92 -2.68
N LYS A 61 5.97 5.32 -2.44
CA LYS A 61 6.35 4.06 -3.07
C LYS A 61 5.66 2.89 -2.37
N ALA A 62 5.03 2.03 -3.14
CA ALA A 62 4.46 0.76 -2.70
C ALA A 62 5.10 -0.41 -3.44
N ASP A 63 5.18 -1.57 -2.80
CA ASP A 63 5.82 -2.77 -3.33
C ASP A 63 4.77 -3.90 -3.49
N PHE A 64 4.42 -4.26 -4.75
CA PHE A 64 3.46 -5.34 -5.06
C PHE A 64 2.05 -5.16 -4.47
N ILE A 65 1.55 -3.95 -4.47
CA ILE A 65 0.29 -3.58 -3.83
C ILE A 65 -0.94 -4.14 -4.54
N SER A 66 -1.99 -4.43 -3.77
CA SER A 66 -3.33 -4.80 -4.25
C SER A 66 -4.29 -3.61 -4.24
N SER A 67 -5.43 -3.72 -4.91
CA SER A 67 -6.50 -2.72 -4.81
C SER A 67 -7.45 -3.00 -3.65
N ILE A 68 -8.11 -1.93 -3.18
CA ILE A 68 -9.20 -1.99 -2.20
C ILE A 68 -10.45 -1.40 -2.84
N ASP A 69 -11.57 -2.15 -2.77
CA ASP A 69 -12.88 -1.67 -3.18
C ASP A 69 -13.75 -1.36 -1.96
N PRO A 70 -14.48 -0.23 -1.97
CA PRO A 70 -15.58 -0.05 -1.04
C PRO A 70 -16.72 -1.00 -1.41
N VAL A 71 -17.28 -1.66 -0.41
CA VAL A 71 -18.44 -2.54 -0.58
C VAL A 71 -19.58 -2.08 0.32
N MET A 72 -20.81 -2.46 -0.04
CA MET A 72 -21.96 -2.24 0.83
C MET A 72 -21.80 -3.03 2.13
N SER A 73 -22.10 -2.40 3.24
CA SER A 73 -22.11 -3.01 4.58
C SER A 73 -23.16 -2.32 5.40
N ASP A 74 -23.68 -3.03 6.40
CA ASP A 74 -24.68 -2.50 7.34
C ASP A 74 -24.08 -1.53 8.37
N SER A 75 -22.75 -1.28 8.29
CA SER A 75 -22.06 -0.37 9.19
C SER A 75 -22.14 1.08 8.72
N ASP A 76 -22.42 2.02 9.62
CA ASP A 76 -22.42 3.47 9.38
C ASP A 76 -20.99 4.05 9.29
N VAL A 77 -20.01 3.23 8.93
CA VAL A 77 -18.62 3.64 8.83
C VAL A 77 -18.40 4.46 7.55
N GLN A 78 -17.96 5.70 7.72
CA GLN A 78 -17.56 6.55 6.61
C GLN A 78 -16.24 6.03 5.98
N LYS A 79 -16.20 5.91 4.65
CA LYS A 79 -15.06 5.41 3.88
C LYS A 79 -14.46 6.54 3.05
N ILE A 80 -13.29 7.02 3.41
CA ILE A 80 -12.59 8.12 2.75
C ILE A 80 -11.34 7.55 2.05
N PRO A 81 -11.26 7.59 0.71
CA PRO A 81 -10.06 7.12 0.02
C PRO A 81 -8.87 8.05 0.36
N LEU A 82 -7.72 7.46 0.70
CA LEU A 82 -6.51 8.19 1.01
C LEU A 82 -5.52 8.16 -0.14
N LEU A 83 -5.21 6.98 -0.65
CA LEU A 83 -4.18 6.77 -1.67
C LEU A 83 -4.74 6.00 -2.85
N LYS A 84 -4.26 6.37 -4.04
CA LYS A 84 -4.58 5.70 -5.31
C LYS A 84 -3.37 5.63 -6.23
N THR A 85 -3.41 4.70 -7.18
CA THR A 85 -2.48 4.64 -8.31
C THR A 85 -2.72 5.78 -9.30
N SER A 86 -1.88 5.88 -10.33
CA SER A 86 -2.08 6.84 -11.43
C SER A 86 -3.26 6.42 -12.33
N ASP A 87 -3.58 7.27 -13.32
CA ASP A 87 -4.59 6.95 -14.34
C ASP A 87 -4.08 5.96 -15.41
N TYR A 88 -2.89 5.44 -15.23
CA TYR A 88 -2.26 4.47 -16.12
C TYR A 88 -1.90 3.20 -15.33
N THR A 89 -2.92 2.51 -14.87
CA THR A 89 -2.79 1.28 -14.09
C THR A 89 -3.22 0.07 -14.90
N LYS A 90 -2.59 -1.07 -14.64
CA LYS A 90 -2.99 -2.40 -15.10
C LYS A 90 -3.25 -3.28 -13.88
N ILE A 91 -4.37 -3.98 -13.87
CA ILE A 91 -4.73 -4.95 -12.83
C ILE A 91 -4.37 -6.35 -13.31
N SER A 92 -3.63 -7.09 -12.51
CA SER A 92 -3.33 -8.51 -12.73
C SER A 92 -3.94 -9.36 -11.63
N ALA A 93 -4.85 -10.27 -11.98
CA ALA A 93 -5.44 -11.19 -11.01
C ALA A 93 -4.38 -12.17 -10.47
N ALA A 94 -4.37 -12.40 -9.16
CA ALA A 94 -3.50 -13.40 -8.56
C ALA A 94 -4.05 -14.83 -8.80
N PRO A 95 -3.17 -15.85 -8.99
CA PRO A 95 -1.70 -15.81 -8.91
C PRO A 95 -1.05 -15.19 -10.16
N VAL A 96 0.05 -14.46 -9.98
CA VAL A 96 0.80 -13.79 -11.05
C VAL A 96 2.23 -14.30 -11.08
N PHE A 97 2.71 -14.67 -12.27
CA PHE A 97 4.13 -14.94 -12.47
C PHE A 97 4.88 -13.64 -12.73
N ILE A 98 5.82 -13.31 -11.86
CA ILE A 98 6.63 -12.10 -11.94
C ILE A 98 8.04 -12.47 -12.39
N SER A 99 8.54 -11.81 -13.44
CA SER A 99 9.87 -12.06 -13.99
C SER A 99 10.54 -10.76 -14.42
N LEU A 100 11.84 -10.65 -14.19
CA LEU A 100 12.65 -9.54 -14.71
C LEU A 100 12.71 -9.53 -16.25
N SER A 101 12.32 -10.61 -16.92
CA SER A 101 12.27 -10.67 -18.39
C SER A 101 11.33 -9.61 -18.99
N MET A 102 10.35 -9.13 -18.24
CA MET A 102 9.48 -8.03 -18.66
C MET A 102 10.22 -6.70 -18.89
N LEU A 103 11.44 -6.56 -18.35
CA LEU A 103 12.27 -5.37 -18.55
C LEU A 103 12.96 -5.33 -19.93
N ARG A 104 12.97 -6.47 -20.66
CA ARG A 104 13.58 -6.55 -21.99
C ARG A 104 12.81 -5.77 -23.04
N GLN A 105 11.53 -5.53 -22.81
CA GLN A 105 10.66 -4.78 -23.70
C GLN A 105 9.84 -3.78 -22.88
N THR A 106 9.87 -2.51 -23.26
CA THR A 106 9.01 -1.51 -22.64
C THR A 106 7.55 -1.82 -22.99
N PRO A 107 6.67 -2.06 -22.00
CA PRO A 107 5.28 -2.31 -22.25
C PRO A 107 4.61 -1.11 -22.93
N ASP A 108 3.68 -1.38 -23.85
CA ASP A 108 2.85 -0.34 -24.44
C ASP A 108 2.00 0.33 -23.33
N LYS A 109 2.07 1.66 -23.25
CA LYS A 109 1.29 2.45 -22.31
C LYS A 109 -0.21 2.17 -22.37
N ARG A 110 -0.72 1.79 -23.54
CA ARG A 110 -2.12 1.40 -23.75
C ARG A 110 -2.56 0.17 -22.95
N MET A 111 -1.62 -0.66 -22.51
CA MET A 111 -1.91 -1.80 -21.62
C MET A 111 -2.27 -1.38 -20.20
N PHE A 112 -1.97 -0.13 -19.81
CA PHE A 112 -2.30 0.48 -18.54
C PHE A 112 -3.54 1.34 -18.67
N SER A 113 -4.67 0.71 -18.93
CA SER A 113 -5.93 1.37 -19.30
C SER A 113 -6.88 1.62 -18.12
N GLN A 114 -6.57 1.08 -16.95
CA GLN A 114 -7.37 1.29 -15.75
C GLN A 114 -7.02 2.63 -15.12
N LYS A 115 -8.05 3.41 -14.76
CA LYS A 115 -7.87 4.65 -14.01
C LYS A 115 -7.59 4.36 -12.54
N GLY A 116 -7.08 5.35 -11.84
CA GLY A 116 -6.60 5.29 -10.47
C GLY A 116 -7.34 4.31 -9.55
N GLN A 117 -6.64 3.29 -9.09
CA GLN A 117 -7.16 2.26 -8.20
C GLN A 117 -6.89 2.66 -6.75
N ASN A 118 -7.90 2.65 -5.89
CA ASN A 118 -7.71 2.94 -4.49
C ASN A 118 -6.97 1.80 -3.78
N VAL A 119 -6.02 2.18 -2.92
CA VAL A 119 -5.15 1.24 -2.20
C VAL A 119 -5.06 1.53 -0.70
N ALA A 120 -5.60 2.67 -0.26
CA ALA A 120 -5.72 3.01 1.15
C ALA A 120 -7.01 3.77 1.42
N TYR A 121 -7.63 3.48 2.58
CA TYR A 121 -8.84 4.14 3.06
C TYR A 121 -8.70 4.52 4.53
N LEU A 122 -9.27 5.67 4.87
CA LEU A 122 -9.61 6.05 6.22
C LEU A 122 -11.07 5.66 6.48
N LEU A 123 -11.29 4.85 7.50
CA LEU A 123 -12.59 4.51 8.04
C LEU A 123 -12.85 5.34 9.29
N LYS A 124 -14.01 5.99 9.39
CA LYS A 124 -14.43 6.76 10.57
C LYS A 124 -15.82 6.34 11.01
N GLY A 125 -15.98 6.15 12.29
CA GLY A 125 -17.27 5.79 12.88
C GLY A 125 -17.13 4.91 14.10
N THR A 126 -18.17 4.15 14.37
CA THR A 126 -18.21 3.11 15.39
C THR A 126 -18.06 1.75 14.72
N PHE A 127 -17.28 0.87 15.33
CA PHE A 127 -16.95 -0.44 14.76
C PHE A 127 -17.52 -1.55 15.64
N GLU A 128 -18.39 -2.34 15.06
CA GLU A 128 -18.92 -3.54 15.71
C GLU A 128 -17.80 -4.59 15.85
N SER A 129 -17.69 -5.18 17.03
CA SER A 129 -16.72 -6.24 17.28
C SER A 129 -16.95 -7.45 16.34
N LEU A 130 -15.88 -8.04 15.83
CA LEU A 130 -15.94 -9.31 15.11
C LEU A 130 -16.33 -10.48 16.02
N TYR A 131 -16.23 -10.29 17.33
CA TYR A 131 -16.55 -11.27 18.38
C TYR A 131 -17.93 -11.03 18.99
N ALA A 132 -18.67 -9.98 18.60
CA ALA A 132 -20.05 -9.79 19.02
C ALA A 132 -20.85 -11.08 18.78
N ASN A 133 -21.58 -11.54 19.78
CA ASN A 133 -22.33 -12.80 19.79
C ASN A 133 -21.50 -14.09 19.64
N ARG A 134 -20.18 -14.04 19.86
CA ARG A 134 -19.26 -15.20 19.72
C ARG A 134 -18.46 -15.52 20.98
N ILE A 135 -18.61 -14.73 22.01
CA ILE A 135 -17.93 -14.91 23.29
C ILE A 135 -18.93 -15.36 24.37
N THR A 136 -18.40 -16.01 25.42
CA THR A 136 -19.19 -16.47 26.56
C THR A 136 -19.59 -15.29 27.46
N THR A 137 -20.67 -15.45 28.23
CA THR A 137 -21.11 -14.45 29.21
C THR A 137 -19.98 -14.09 30.19
N ALA A 138 -19.21 -15.07 30.65
CA ALA A 138 -18.08 -14.84 31.53
C ALA A 138 -16.99 -13.94 30.93
N MET A 139 -16.76 -14.03 29.60
CA MET A 139 -15.82 -13.14 28.90
C MET A 139 -16.41 -11.73 28.70
N MET A 140 -17.73 -11.62 28.50
CA MET A 140 -18.43 -10.33 28.37
C MET A 140 -18.40 -9.55 29.67
N GLU A 141 -18.53 -10.23 30.80
CA GLU A 141 -18.59 -9.63 32.14
C GLU A 141 -17.21 -9.42 32.79
N SER A 142 -16.13 -9.87 32.14
CA SER A 142 -14.77 -9.73 32.65
C SER A 142 -14.27 -8.30 32.51
N GLU A 143 -14.03 -7.63 33.64
CA GLU A 143 -13.43 -6.29 33.68
C GLU A 143 -11.99 -6.29 33.10
N GLU A 144 -11.25 -7.40 33.27
CA GLU A 144 -9.88 -7.56 32.73
C GLU A 144 -9.87 -7.54 31.20
N ILE A 145 -10.87 -8.17 30.56
CA ILE A 145 -11.00 -8.21 29.10
C ILE A 145 -11.55 -6.88 28.58
N GLY A 146 -12.45 -6.24 29.32
CA GLY A 146 -13.07 -4.98 28.93
C GLY A 146 -13.78 -5.02 27.59
N PHE A 147 -14.45 -6.14 27.27
CA PHE A 147 -15.10 -6.34 25.99
C PHE A 147 -16.17 -5.32 25.70
N LYS A 148 -16.21 -4.82 24.46
CA LYS A 148 -17.28 -3.96 23.95
C LYS A 148 -17.82 -4.53 22.65
N ASP A 149 -19.13 -4.65 22.52
CA ASP A 149 -19.80 -5.06 21.27
C ASP A 149 -19.58 -4.04 20.15
N VAL A 150 -19.54 -2.76 20.50
CA VAL A 150 -19.34 -1.64 19.58
C VAL A 150 -18.29 -0.70 20.19
N SER A 151 -17.36 -0.24 19.37
CA SER A 151 -16.34 0.72 19.81
C SER A 151 -16.93 2.10 20.09
N GLU A 152 -16.22 2.93 20.86
CA GLU A 152 -16.40 4.38 20.81
C GLU A 152 -16.10 4.87 19.37
N PRO A 153 -16.61 6.07 18.98
CA PRO A 153 -16.26 6.67 17.70
C PRO A 153 -14.74 6.79 17.56
N THR A 154 -14.19 6.18 16.51
CA THR A 154 -12.75 6.15 16.26
C THR A 154 -12.45 6.12 14.77
N SER A 155 -11.16 6.07 14.44
CA SER A 155 -10.68 6.03 13.06
C SER A 155 -9.72 4.86 12.85
N MET A 156 -9.77 4.27 11.67
CA MET A 156 -8.89 3.17 11.24
C MET A 156 -8.36 3.48 9.84
N ILE A 157 -7.04 3.38 9.63
CA ILE A 157 -6.46 3.44 8.29
C ILE A 157 -6.19 2.01 7.82
N VAL A 158 -6.68 1.70 6.63
CA VAL A 158 -6.47 0.41 5.96
C VAL A 158 -5.65 0.64 4.71
N VAL A 159 -4.51 -0.02 4.59
CA VAL A 159 -3.62 0.02 3.42
C VAL A 159 -3.43 -1.39 2.89
N ALA A 160 -3.40 -1.57 1.58
CA ALA A 160 -3.28 -2.89 0.94
C ALA A 160 -1.83 -3.39 0.80
N ASP A 161 -0.86 -2.68 1.38
CA ASP A 161 0.56 -3.02 1.35
C ASP A 161 1.21 -2.74 2.70
N GLY A 162 1.78 -3.77 3.33
CA GLY A 162 2.52 -3.62 4.59
C GLY A 162 3.93 -3.05 4.41
N ASP A 163 4.48 -3.13 3.21
CA ASP A 163 5.83 -2.63 2.93
C ASP A 163 5.91 -1.10 2.88
N ILE A 164 4.75 -0.42 2.81
CA ILE A 164 4.67 1.04 2.82
C ILE A 164 5.29 1.68 4.08
N ILE A 165 5.33 0.93 5.19
CA ILE A 165 5.92 1.35 6.47
C ILE A 165 7.27 0.64 6.75
N ARG A 166 7.81 -0.09 5.78
CA ARG A 166 9.05 -0.85 5.95
C ARG A 166 10.29 -0.02 5.58
N ASN A 167 11.19 0.15 6.53
CA ASN A 167 12.52 0.73 6.27
C ASN A 167 13.39 -0.24 5.47
N GLN A 168 14.15 0.27 4.51
CA GLN A 168 15.29 -0.46 3.98
C GLN A 168 16.40 -0.55 5.04
N PHE A 169 17.26 -1.53 4.92
CA PHE A 169 18.35 -1.77 5.87
C PHE A 169 19.69 -1.69 5.18
N HIS A 170 20.60 -0.87 5.73
CA HIS A 170 21.96 -0.76 5.23
C HIS A 170 22.79 -1.94 5.74
N ILE A 171 22.79 -3.04 4.98
CA ILE A 171 23.40 -4.33 5.38
C ILE A 171 24.86 -4.20 5.85
N PRO A 172 25.79 -3.51 5.13
CA PRO A 172 27.20 -3.44 5.54
C PRO A 172 27.43 -2.75 6.89
N LYS A 173 26.55 -1.79 7.28
CA LYS A 173 26.70 -1.03 8.51
C LYS A 173 25.70 -1.39 9.59
N GLY A 174 24.73 -2.26 9.30
CA GLY A 174 23.82 -2.83 10.30
C GLY A 174 22.78 -1.86 10.89
N TYR A 175 22.28 -0.86 10.14
CA TYR A 175 21.28 0.07 10.64
C TYR A 175 20.11 0.25 9.63
N PRO A 176 18.89 0.57 10.13
CA PRO A 176 17.78 0.91 9.24
C PRO A 176 17.98 2.29 8.61
N LEU A 177 17.60 2.41 7.34
CA LEU A 177 17.59 3.67 6.62
C LEU A 177 16.29 4.44 6.91
N PRO A 178 16.23 5.76 6.65
CA PRO A 178 14.99 6.52 6.78
C PRO A 178 13.85 5.91 5.97
N LEU A 179 12.64 5.94 6.52
CA LEU A 179 11.45 5.44 5.83
C LEU A 179 11.23 6.20 4.51
N GLY A 180 10.96 5.46 3.44
CA GLY A 180 10.80 6.00 2.09
C GLY A 180 12.10 6.27 1.35
N PHE A 181 13.28 6.15 1.96
CA PHE A 181 14.56 6.29 1.27
C PHE A 181 14.95 4.98 0.58
N ASP A 182 15.16 5.05 -0.73
CA ASP A 182 15.66 3.94 -1.53
C ASP A 182 17.17 4.07 -1.73
N GLN A 183 17.93 3.17 -1.07
CA GLN A 183 19.40 3.21 -1.08
C GLN A 183 20.04 2.93 -2.45
N TYR A 184 19.33 2.27 -3.35
CA TYR A 184 19.85 1.90 -4.66
C TYR A 184 19.65 3.02 -5.68
N THR A 185 18.51 3.69 -5.64
CA THR A 185 18.20 4.79 -6.56
C THR A 185 18.49 6.17 -5.95
N GLN A 186 18.80 6.23 -4.64
CA GLN A 186 19.05 7.47 -3.88
C GLN A 186 17.87 8.44 -3.91
N VAL A 187 16.65 7.92 -4.02
CA VAL A 187 15.41 8.70 -4.05
C VAL A 187 14.69 8.57 -2.71
N THR A 188 14.14 9.67 -2.22
CA THR A 188 13.27 9.70 -1.05
C THR A 188 11.82 9.88 -1.48
N TYR A 189 10.94 8.95 -1.07
CA TYR A 189 9.51 8.97 -1.31
C TYR A 189 8.74 9.47 -0.08
N GLY A 190 7.47 9.80 -0.24
CA GLY A 190 6.61 10.35 0.80
C GLY A 190 6.11 9.37 1.87
N ASN A 191 6.70 8.16 1.94
CA ASN A 191 6.27 7.13 2.90
C ASN A 191 6.34 7.60 4.35
N LYS A 192 7.43 8.33 4.71
CA LYS A 192 7.60 8.89 6.05
C LYS A 192 6.51 9.92 6.36
N ASP A 193 6.30 10.86 5.45
CA ASP A 193 5.33 11.95 5.63
C ASP A 193 3.89 11.40 5.82
N PHE A 194 3.56 10.29 5.14
CA PHE A 194 2.27 9.63 5.28
C PHE A 194 2.01 9.05 6.68
N ILE A 195 3.07 8.62 7.36
CA ILE A 195 2.95 8.03 8.71
C ILE A 195 2.99 9.11 9.80
N GLU A 196 3.67 10.23 9.55
CA GLU A 196 3.84 11.32 10.52
C GLU A 196 2.69 12.34 10.50
N ASN A 197 1.85 12.38 9.43
CA ASN A 197 0.67 13.25 9.31
C ASN A 197 -0.57 12.62 9.99
#